data_673e86280d0a1fd7a232f63f9ce1d98d
#
_entry.id   673e86280d0a1fd7a232f63f9ce1d98d
#
_cell.length_a   1.000
_cell.length_b   1.000
_cell.length_c   1.000
_cell.angle_alpha   90.00
_cell.angle_beta   90.00
_cell.angle_gamma   90.00
#
_symmetry.space_group_name_H-M   'P 1'
#
loop_
_entity.id
_entity.type
_entity.pdbx_description
1 polymer ?
#
loop_
_entity_poly.entity_id
_entity_poly.type
_entity_poly.pdbx_seq_one_letter_code
_entity_poly.pdbx_strand_id
1 'polypeptide(L)'
;LFKWLPSSSSDALSALAGEYDPEFSGFFAHQVVNNACATLAVLNALGNIPSLPTGPQLAELISFTTGMDAQTRGMVITSADWLREAHNSLSPPSAISLDGLGLPRKSEDAYHFVVYLPVMGALYELDGLKRHAVRHGSFDEQGEGWVKKARCVSCLELALANKLTSRAQ
;
A
#
# COMPACT_ATOMS: atom_id res chain seq x y z
N LEU A 1 6.33 -3.02 -4.71
CA LEU A 1 7.33 -2.16 -4.07
C LEU A 1 7.78 -1.09 -5.07
N PHE A 2 7.59 0.18 -4.73
CA PHE A 2 7.96 1.31 -5.58
C PHE A 2 8.99 2.17 -4.87
N LYS A 3 9.88 2.81 -5.65
CA LYS A 3 10.74 3.86 -5.13
C LYS A 3 9.87 5.06 -4.80
N TRP A 4 10.05 5.64 -3.61
CA TRP A 4 9.33 6.85 -3.22
C TRP A 4 9.68 8.02 -4.14
N LEU A 5 8.66 8.66 -4.70
CA LEU A 5 8.79 9.91 -5.45
C LEU A 5 8.01 11.00 -4.69
N PRO A 6 8.51 12.25 -4.65
CA PRO A 6 7.78 13.36 -4.02
C PRO A 6 6.36 13.49 -4.57
N SER A 7 5.41 13.82 -3.71
CA SER A 7 3.96 13.72 -3.84
C SER A 7 3.31 14.35 -5.07
N SER A 8 3.97 15.28 -5.75
CA SER A 8 3.40 15.95 -6.94
C SER A 8 3.33 15.07 -8.19
N SER A 9 4.00 13.92 -8.19
CA SER A 9 4.04 13.01 -9.35
C SER A 9 3.19 11.76 -9.19
N SER A 10 2.89 11.31 -7.96
CA SER A 10 2.17 10.07 -7.73
C SER A 10 0.68 10.15 -8.07
N ASP A 11 0.01 11.26 -7.74
CA ASP A 11 -1.42 11.42 -8.01
C ASP A 11 -1.72 11.57 -9.51
N ALA A 12 -0.86 12.27 -10.25
CA ALA A 12 -0.98 12.39 -11.69
C ALA A 12 -0.76 11.05 -12.42
N LEU A 13 0.14 10.22 -11.90
CA LEU A 13 0.44 8.89 -12.44
C LEU A 13 -0.70 7.91 -12.22
N SER A 14 -1.32 7.94 -11.04
CA SER A 14 -2.45 7.08 -10.70
C SER A 14 -3.71 7.44 -11.47
N ALA A 15 -3.98 8.72 -11.71
CA ALA A 15 -5.09 9.18 -12.52
C ALA A 15 -4.99 8.71 -13.99
N LEU A 16 -3.77 8.41 -14.48
CA LEU A 16 -3.55 7.85 -15.81
C LEU A 16 -3.67 6.32 -15.85
N ALA A 17 -3.48 5.64 -14.72
CA ALA A 17 -3.46 4.18 -14.64
C ALA A 17 -4.76 3.57 -14.11
N GLY A 18 -5.63 4.34 -13.44
CA GLY A 18 -6.87 3.86 -12.85
C GLY A 18 -7.76 5.00 -12.36
N GLU A 19 -8.93 4.66 -11.86
CA GLU A 19 -9.93 5.60 -11.33
C GLU A 19 -10.05 5.46 -9.82
N TYR A 20 -10.09 6.58 -9.11
CA TYR A 20 -10.40 6.59 -7.68
C TYR A 20 -11.82 6.08 -7.45
N ASP A 21 -11.97 5.16 -6.53
CA ASP A 21 -13.26 4.58 -6.14
C ASP A 21 -13.60 4.96 -4.69
N PRO A 22 -14.32 6.06 -4.47
CA PRO A 22 -14.75 6.47 -3.14
C PRO A 22 -15.79 5.53 -2.51
N GLU A 23 -16.47 4.72 -3.34
CA GLU A 23 -17.50 3.75 -2.92
C GLU A 23 -16.91 2.34 -2.73
N PHE A 24 -15.58 2.20 -2.69
CA PHE A 24 -14.95 0.91 -2.48
C PHE A 24 -15.43 0.25 -1.18
N SER A 25 -16.16 -0.84 -1.33
CA SER A 25 -16.80 -1.55 -0.21
C SER A 25 -15.91 -2.56 0.51
N GLY A 26 -14.67 -2.74 0.05
CA GLY A 26 -13.68 -3.63 0.67
C GLY A 26 -12.99 -3.00 1.89
N PHE A 27 -12.04 -3.76 2.44
CA PHE A 27 -11.20 -3.27 3.52
C PHE A 27 -10.12 -2.34 2.97
N PHE A 28 -10.15 -1.08 3.36
CA PHE A 28 -9.13 -0.10 3.02
C PHE A 28 -8.79 0.76 4.23
N ALA A 29 -7.52 0.85 4.57
CA ALA A 29 -7.02 1.63 5.69
C ALA A 29 -5.92 2.59 5.23
N HIS A 30 -6.00 3.84 5.68
CA HIS A 30 -4.96 4.83 5.41
C HIS A 30 -3.72 4.62 6.29
N GLN A 31 -2.57 4.98 5.73
CA GLN A 31 -1.33 5.08 6.48
C GLN A 31 -1.30 6.39 7.26
N VAL A 32 -1.45 6.31 8.58
CA VAL A 32 -1.47 7.49 9.46
C VAL A 32 -0.15 7.70 10.20
N VAL A 33 0.79 6.76 10.11
CA VAL A 33 2.13 6.87 10.69
C VAL A 33 3.19 6.55 9.64
N ASN A 34 4.36 7.18 9.76
CA ASN A 34 5.48 6.92 8.86
C ASN A 34 5.98 5.48 8.99
N ASN A 35 6.54 4.96 7.89
CA ASN A 35 7.16 3.62 7.79
C ASN A 35 6.19 2.43 7.99
N ALA A 36 4.89 2.65 8.09
CA ALA A 36 3.90 1.58 8.25
C ALA A 36 3.37 1.01 6.91
N CYS A 37 3.89 1.48 5.76
CA CYS A 37 3.37 1.12 4.44
C CYS A 37 3.33 -0.40 4.19
N ALA A 38 4.36 -1.14 4.59
CA ALA A 38 4.39 -2.59 4.43
C ALA A 38 3.29 -3.28 5.24
N THR A 39 3.13 -2.90 6.51
CA THR A 39 2.08 -3.44 7.39
C THR A 39 0.70 -3.11 6.84
N LEU A 40 0.47 -1.85 6.42
CA LEU A 40 -0.81 -1.43 5.85
C LEU A 40 -1.12 -2.14 4.52
N ALA A 41 -0.12 -2.34 3.65
CA ALA A 41 -0.30 -3.11 2.42
C ALA A 41 -0.72 -4.56 2.72
N VAL A 42 -0.06 -5.22 3.69
CA VAL A 42 -0.44 -6.57 4.13
C VAL A 42 -1.85 -6.60 4.71
N LEU A 43 -2.20 -5.68 5.60
CA LEU A 43 -3.54 -5.64 6.20
C LEU A 43 -4.64 -5.33 5.18
N ASN A 44 -4.39 -4.40 4.26
CA ASN A 44 -5.29 -4.11 3.15
C ASN A 44 -5.46 -5.34 2.23
N ALA A 45 -4.43 -6.18 2.08
CA ALA A 45 -4.58 -7.44 1.37
C ALA A 45 -5.42 -8.44 2.16
N LEU A 46 -5.03 -8.74 3.41
CA LEU A 46 -5.66 -9.78 4.24
C LEU A 46 -7.13 -9.48 4.52
N GLY A 47 -7.49 -8.21 4.71
CA GLY A 47 -8.88 -7.78 4.95
C GLY A 47 -9.79 -7.95 3.73
N ASN A 48 -9.24 -8.20 2.54
CA ASN A 48 -10.00 -8.40 1.31
C ASN A 48 -9.94 -9.83 0.75
N ILE A 49 -9.29 -10.77 1.45
CA ILE A 49 -9.25 -12.18 1.04
C ILE A 49 -10.29 -12.96 1.84
N PRO A 50 -11.42 -13.33 1.22
CA PRO A 50 -12.47 -14.07 1.91
C PRO A 50 -11.94 -15.41 2.43
N SER A 51 -12.41 -15.81 3.59
CA SER A 51 -12.13 -17.14 4.18
C SER A 51 -10.66 -17.42 4.52
N LEU A 52 -9.80 -16.41 4.52
CA LEU A 52 -8.43 -16.59 4.98
C LEU A 52 -8.41 -16.71 6.51
N PRO A 53 -7.83 -17.78 7.08
CA PRO A 53 -7.69 -17.91 8.53
C PRO A 53 -6.64 -16.94 9.06
N THR A 54 -7.07 -15.76 9.50
CA THR A 54 -6.20 -14.66 9.96
C THR A 54 -5.82 -14.76 11.44
N GLY A 55 -6.36 -15.73 12.15
CA GLY A 55 -6.24 -15.81 13.61
C GLY A 55 -7.16 -14.84 14.35
N PRO A 56 -7.34 -15.04 15.67
CA PRO A 56 -8.36 -14.32 16.45
C PRO A 56 -8.09 -12.82 16.54
N GLN A 57 -6.86 -12.39 16.77
CA GLN A 57 -6.51 -10.98 16.95
C GLN A 57 -6.78 -10.14 15.68
N LEU A 58 -6.37 -10.65 14.52
CA LEU A 58 -6.60 -9.93 13.26
C LEU A 58 -8.07 -10.00 12.83
N ALA A 59 -8.74 -11.14 13.07
CA ALA A 59 -10.17 -11.26 12.79
C ALA A 59 -10.99 -10.28 13.65
N GLU A 60 -10.65 -10.12 14.93
CA GLU A 60 -11.27 -9.13 15.82
C GLU A 60 -11.01 -7.70 15.34
N LEU A 61 -9.78 -7.35 14.96
CA LEU A 61 -9.42 -6.03 14.43
C LEU A 61 -10.20 -5.70 13.16
N ILE A 62 -10.30 -6.63 12.22
CA ILE A 62 -11.07 -6.44 10.97
C ILE A 62 -12.56 -6.25 11.31
N SER A 63 -13.12 -7.09 12.18
CA SER A 63 -14.52 -7.00 12.62
C SER A 63 -14.81 -5.68 13.32
N PHE A 64 -13.95 -5.27 14.25
CA PHE A 64 -14.09 -4.03 15.00
C PHE A 64 -14.06 -2.79 14.10
N THR A 65 -13.24 -2.81 13.05
CA THR A 65 -13.10 -1.69 12.12
C THR A 65 -14.09 -1.71 10.97
N THR A 66 -15.02 -2.68 10.94
CA THR A 66 -16.10 -2.73 9.94
C THR A 66 -16.99 -1.48 10.03
N GLY A 67 -17.28 -0.85 8.89
CA GLY A 67 -18.06 0.38 8.82
C GLY A 67 -17.32 1.67 9.15
N MET A 68 -16.06 1.60 9.57
CA MET A 68 -15.23 2.79 9.74
C MET A 68 -14.70 3.28 8.39
N ASP A 69 -14.50 4.60 8.28
CA ASP A 69 -13.77 5.19 7.15
C ASP A 69 -12.28 4.79 7.18
N ALA A 70 -11.59 4.98 6.05
CA ALA A 70 -10.21 4.53 5.89
C ALA A 70 -9.23 5.22 6.86
N GLN A 71 -9.47 6.49 7.19
CA GLN A 71 -8.64 7.24 8.12
C GLN A 71 -8.79 6.73 9.55
N THR A 72 -10.04 6.58 10.01
CA THR A 72 -10.35 6.06 11.34
C THR A 72 -9.83 4.63 11.50
N ARG A 73 -10.01 3.80 10.47
CA ARG A 73 -9.45 2.44 10.43
C ARG A 73 -7.93 2.44 10.57
N GLY A 74 -7.23 3.31 9.87
CA GLY A 74 -5.79 3.48 9.98
C GLY A 74 -5.34 3.87 11.38
N MET A 75 -6.06 4.76 12.07
CA MET A 75 -5.78 5.14 13.46
C MET A 75 -5.96 3.96 14.43
N VAL A 76 -7.04 3.20 14.29
CA VAL A 76 -7.29 2.02 15.13
C VAL A 76 -6.18 0.97 14.94
N ILE A 77 -5.81 0.68 13.70
CA ILE A 77 -4.73 -0.25 13.36
C ILE A 77 -3.43 0.17 14.04
N THR A 78 -3.09 1.45 13.97
CA THR A 78 -1.84 1.98 14.52
C THR A 78 -1.80 1.94 16.06
N SER A 79 -2.96 2.00 16.71
CA SER A 79 -3.08 1.91 18.16
C SER A 79 -3.02 0.49 18.72
N ALA A 80 -3.07 -0.54 17.87
CA ALA A 80 -2.98 -1.94 18.29
C ALA A 80 -1.54 -2.33 18.68
N ASP A 81 -1.28 -2.49 19.97
CA ASP A 81 0.06 -2.76 20.52
C ASP A 81 0.69 -4.02 19.93
N TRP A 82 -0.06 -5.11 19.87
CA TRP A 82 0.42 -6.37 19.32
C TRP A 82 0.88 -6.25 17.87
N LEU A 83 0.21 -5.41 17.07
CA LEU A 83 0.56 -5.20 15.67
C LEU A 83 1.82 -4.33 15.54
N ARG A 84 1.95 -3.31 16.40
CA ARG A 84 3.15 -2.49 16.49
C ARG A 84 4.36 -3.32 16.93
N GLU A 85 4.19 -4.22 17.88
CA GLU A 85 5.24 -5.15 18.32
C GLU A 85 5.65 -6.08 17.18
N ALA A 86 4.68 -6.68 16.47
CA ALA A 86 4.95 -7.51 15.30
C ALA A 86 5.69 -6.73 14.21
N HIS A 87 5.26 -5.51 13.88
CA HIS A 87 5.94 -4.64 12.92
C HIS A 87 7.39 -4.38 13.34
N ASN A 88 7.60 -3.95 14.58
CA ASN A 88 8.93 -3.62 15.09
C ASN A 88 9.85 -4.83 15.17
N SER A 89 9.32 -6.03 15.40
CA SER A 89 10.11 -7.27 15.43
C SER A 89 10.67 -7.65 14.04
N LEU A 90 10.01 -7.21 12.97
CA LEU A 90 10.41 -7.45 11.59
C LEU A 90 11.25 -6.31 11.00
N SER A 91 11.27 -5.17 11.68
CA SER A 91 12.11 -4.05 11.25
C SER A 91 13.58 -4.38 11.52
N PRO A 92 14.50 -4.07 10.59
CA PRO A 92 15.91 -4.24 10.87
C PRO A 92 16.26 -3.42 12.13
N PRO A 93 17.10 -3.95 13.05
CA PRO A 93 17.59 -3.15 14.15
C PRO A 93 18.16 -1.86 13.57
N SER A 94 17.84 -0.73 14.18
CA SER A 94 18.33 0.59 13.75
C SER A 94 19.82 0.45 13.49
N ALA A 95 20.23 0.59 12.23
CA ALA A 95 21.65 0.58 11.91
C ALA A 95 22.30 1.56 12.87
N ILE A 96 23.36 1.15 13.54
CA ILE A 96 24.11 1.97 14.49
C ILE A 96 24.21 3.35 13.86
N SER A 97 23.60 4.36 14.50
CA SER A 97 23.58 5.70 13.96
C SER A 97 25.03 6.18 13.89
N LEU A 98 25.56 6.26 12.68
CA LEU A 98 26.89 6.82 12.41
C LEU A 98 26.86 8.36 12.42
N ASP A 99 25.79 8.95 12.95
CA ASP A 99 25.59 10.41 13.03
C ASP A 99 26.74 11.11 13.75
N GLY A 100 27.45 10.42 14.63
CA GLY A 100 28.65 10.95 15.33
C GLY A 100 29.92 10.94 14.50
N LEU A 101 29.96 10.28 13.35
CA LEU A 101 31.18 10.11 12.55
C LEU A 101 31.27 11.05 11.35
N GLY A 102 30.28 11.93 11.13
CA GLY A 102 30.30 12.91 10.05
C GLY A 102 30.33 12.32 8.64
N LEU A 103 30.05 11.04 8.48
CA LEU A 103 29.99 10.38 7.18
C LEU A 103 28.74 10.84 6.42
N PRO A 104 28.86 11.17 5.12
CA PRO A 104 27.69 11.55 4.32
C PRO A 104 26.73 10.37 4.28
N ARG A 105 25.48 10.58 4.76
CA ARG A 105 24.40 9.62 4.53
C ARG A 105 24.20 9.50 3.03
N LYS A 106 24.41 8.31 2.46
CA LYS A 106 23.77 7.99 1.19
C LYS A 106 22.28 8.18 1.42
N SER A 107 21.63 8.99 0.60
CA SER A 107 20.17 9.05 0.60
C SER A 107 19.67 7.63 0.31
N GLU A 108 19.24 6.92 1.35
CA GLU A 108 18.61 5.63 1.16
C GLU A 108 17.35 5.88 0.34
N ASP A 109 17.25 5.19 -0.79
CA ASP A 109 16.05 5.25 -1.60
C ASP A 109 14.88 4.75 -0.73
N ALA A 110 13.97 5.64 -0.40
CA ALA A 110 12.78 5.27 0.32
C ALA A 110 11.89 4.43 -0.60
N TYR A 111 11.51 3.24 -0.16
CA TYR A 111 10.59 2.37 -0.87
C TYR A 111 9.20 2.47 -0.26
N HIS A 112 8.18 2.39 -1.10
CA HIS A 112 6.79 2.41 -0.71
C HIS A 112 6.10 1.10 -1.12
N PHE A 113 5.30 0.53 -0.20
CA PHE A 113 4.56 -0.70 -0.42
C PHE A 113 3.09 -0.37 -0.69
N VAL A 114 2.60 -0.93 -1.78
CA VAL A 114 1.19 -0.92 -2.16
C VAL A 114 0.74 -2.34 -2.47
N VAL A 115 -0.55 -2.60 -2.48
CA VAL A 115 -1.09 -3.90 -2.84
C VAL A 115 -2.03 -3.80 -4.04
N TYR A 116 -1.90 -4.76 -4.94
CA TYR A 116 -2.82 -5.00 -6.04
C TYR A 116 -3.56 -6.31 -5.77
N LEU A 117 -4.88 -6.29 -5.82
CA LEU A 117 -5.69 -7.49 -5.61
C LEU A 117 -6.99 -7.47 -6.40
N PRO A 118 -7.53 -8.67 -6.71
CA PRO A 118 -8.84 -8.78 -7.32
C PRO A 118 -9.93 -8.62 -6.27
N VAL A 119 -10.81 -7.64 -6.45
CA VAL A 119 -11.99 -7.45 -5.62
C VAL A 119 -13.20 -7.32 -6.53
N MET A 120 -14.23 -8.13 -6.32
CA MET A 120 -15.48 -8.08 -7.08
C MET A 120 -15.29 -8.04 -8.61
N GLY A 121 -14.39 -8.84 -9.15
CA GLY A 121 -14.14 -8.95 -10.60
C GLY A 121 -13.35 -7.78 -11.22
N ALA A 122 -12.80 -6.88 -10.41
CA ALA A 122 -11.94 -5.80 -10.85
C ALA A 122 -10.60 -5.82 -10.11
N LEU A 123 -9.55 -5.32 -10.77
CA LEU A 123 -8.26 -5.11 -10.14
C LEU A 123 -8.29 -3.79 -9.39
N TYR A 124 -7.94 -3.85 -8.12
CA TYR A 124 -7.77 -2.69 -7.26
C TYR A 124 -6.32 -2.55 -6.79
N GLU A 125 -5.90 -1.31 -6.69
CA GLU A 125 -4.70 -0.89 -5.99
C GLU A 125 -5.12 -0.25 -4.67
N LEU A 126 -4.57 -0.74 -3.56
CA LEU A 126 -4.80 -0.19 -2.23
C LEU A 126 -3.46 0.36 -1.71
N ASP A 127 -3.33 1.66 -1.79
CA ASP A 127 -2.21 2.44 -1.29
C ASP A 127 -2.68 3.29 -0.11
N GLY A 128 -2.18 3.02 1.08
CA GLY A 128 -2.58 3.73 2.30
C GLY A 128 -2.30 5.24 2.31
N LEU A 129 -1.50 5.74 1.37
CA LEU A 129 -1.23 7.17 1.19
C LEU A 129 -2.18 7.83 0.19
N LYS A 130 -2.92 7.06 -0.60
CA LYS A 130 -3.91 7.58 -1.54
C LYS A 130 -5.24 7.85 -0.83
N ARG A 131 -5.97 8.83 -1.33
CA ARG A 131 -7.25 9.24 -0.77
C ARG A 131 -8.31 8.14 -0.81
N HIS A 132 -8.34 7.35 -1.88
CA HIS A 132 -9.28 6.25 -2.11
C HIS A 132 -8.56 5.06 -2.73
N ALA A 133 -9.20 3.90 -2.69
CA ALA A 133 -8.80 2.76 -3.51
C ALA A 133 -8.81 3.16 -5.00
N VAL A 134 -7.89 2.60 -5.79
CA VAL A 134 -7.81 2.87 -7.23
C VAL A 134 -8.27 1.64 -7.99
N ARG A 135 -9.31 1.79 -8.80
CA ARG A 135 -9.88 0.75 -9.65
C ARG A 135 -9.20 0.78 -11.02
N HIS A 136 -8.51 -0.30 -11.37
CA HIS A 136 -7.86 -0.48 -12.68
C HIS A 136 -8.75 -1.21 -13.71
N GLY A 137 -10.04 -1.37 -13.39
CA GLY A 137 -11.03 -2.03 -14.25
C GLY A 137 -11.02 -3.54 -14.18
N SER A 138 -11.92 -4.18 -14.94
CA SER A 138 -12.10 -5.64 -14.96
C SER A 138 -10.90 -6.36 -15.57
N PHE A 139 -10.76 -7.62 -15.26
CA PHE A 139 -9.76 -8.50 -15.84
C PHE A 139 -10.46 -9.76 -16.44
N ASP A 140 -9.78 -10.42 -17.36
CA ASP A 140 -10.23 -11.70 -17.89
C ASP A 140 -9.93 -12.78 -16.83
N GLU A 141 -10.95 -13.54 -16.43
CA GLU A 141 -10.81 -14.65 -15.47
C GLU A 141 -10.06 -15.86 -16.06
N GLN A 142 -9.90 -15.89 -17.39
CA GLN A 142 -9.17 -16.96 -18.06
C GLN A 142 -7.65 -16.66 -18.07
N GLY A 143 -6.85 -17.71 -17.91
CA GLY A 143 -5.39 -17.62 -17.94
C GLY A 143 -4.77 -16.95 -16.70
N GLU A 144 -3.84 -16.01 -16.89
CA GLU A 144 -3.18 -15.30 -15.80
C GLU A 144 -4.11 -14.27 -15.12
N GLY A 145 -5.26 -13.96 -15.71
CA GLY A 145 -6.32 -13.16 -15.13
C GLY A 145 -5.84 -11.82 -14.54
N TRP A 146 -6.19 -11.58 -13.28
CA TRP A 146 -5.83 -10.34 -12.57
C TRP A 146 -4.31 -10.16 -12.38
N VAL A 147 -3.53 -11.25 -12.30
CA VAL A 147 -2.06 -11.16 -12.13
C VAL A 147 -1.41 -10.52 -13.35
N LYS A 148 -1.84 -10.92 -14.56
CA LYS A 148 -1.37 -10.31 -15.80
C LYS A 148 -1.71 -8.83 -15.85
N LYS A 149 -2.92 -8.47 -15.46
CA LYS A 149 -3.35 -7.08 -15.40
C LYS A 149 -2.54 -6.28 -14.38
N ALA A 150 -2.32 -6.81 -13.17
CA ALA A 150 -1.50 -6.17 -12.14
C ALA A 150 -0.08 -5.93 -12.62
N ARG A 151 0.54 -6.88 -13.32
CA ARG A 151 1.87 -6.70 -13.95
C ARG A 151 1.86 -5.58 -14.97
N CYS A 152 0.85 -5.49 -15.83
CA CYS A 152 0.75 -4.43 -16.82
C CYS A 152 0.62 -3.05 -16.18
N VAL A 153 -0.22 -2.91 -15.15
CA VAL A 153 -0.40 -1.66 -14.39
C VAL A 153 0.91 -1.25 -13.73
N SER A 154 1.54 -2.14 -13.00
CA SER A 154 2.82 -1.92 -12.33
C SER A 154 3.94 -1.49 -13.30
N CYS A 155 4.04 -2.14 -14.47
CA CYS A 155 5.00 -1.76 -15.51
C CYS A 155 4.72 -0.36 -16.08
N LEU A 156 3.44 -0.01 -16.26
CA LEU A 156 3.04 1.31 -16.77
C LEU A 156 3.40 2.41 -15.76
N GLU A 157 3.11 2.21 -14.49
CA GLU A 157 3.46 3.15 -13.42
C GLU A 157 4.96 3.39 -13.32
N LEU A 158 5.76 2.33 -13.37
CA LEU A 158 7.23 2.42 -13.40
C LEU A 158 7.73 3.18 -14.63
N ALA A 159 7.18 2.92 -15.80
CA ALA A 159 7.58 3.60 -17.03
C ALA A 159 7.23 5.10 -17.00
N LEU A 160 6.09 5.45 -16.44
CA LEU A 160 5.68 6.84 -16.27
C LEU A 160 6.55 7.56 -15.23
N ALA A 161 6.84 6.92 -14.09
CA ALA A 161 7.72 7.45 -13.07
C ALA A 161 9.12 7.77 -13.64
N ASN A 162 9.69 6.86 -14.44
CA ASN A 162 11.00 7.06 -15.07
C ASN A 162 10.99 8.21 -16.10
N LYS A 163 9.89 8.41 -16.83
CA LYS A 163 9.77 9.53 -17.77
C LYS A 163 9.70 10.89 -17.07
N LEU A 164 9.11 10.97 -15.91
CA LEU A 164 9.04 12.20 -15.13
C LEU A 164 10.38 12.57 -14.53
N THR A 165 11.13 11.60 -14.02
CA THR A 165 12.49 11.84 -13.49
C THR A 165 13.47 12.27 -14.56
N SER A 166 13.36 11.76 -15.80
CA SER A 166 14.23 12.15 -16.92
C SER A 166 13.92 13.54 -17.51
N ARG A 167 12.76 14.14 -17.21
CA ARG A 167 12.39 15.51 -17.65
C ARG A 167 12.73 16.58 -16.61
N ALA A 168 13.09 16.17 -15.39
CA ALA A 168 13.44 17.08 -14.30
C ALA A 168 14.96 17.31 -14.16
N GLN A 169 15.76 16.68 -15.00
CA GLN A 169 17.20 16.92 -15.18
C GLN A 169 17.45 17.78 -16.43
#